data_e24949e3572c9b5334bd1277c7875b7d
#
_entry.id   e24949e3572c9b5334bd1277c7875b7d
#
_cell.length_a   1.000
_cell.length_b   1.000
_cell.length_c   1.000
_cell.angle_alpha   90.00
_cell.angle_beta   90.00
_cell.angle_gamma   90.00
#
_symmetry.space_group_name_H-M   'P 1'
#
loop_
_entity.id
_entity.type
_entity.pdbx_description
1 polymer ?
#
loop_
_entity_poly.entity_id
_entity_poly.type
_entity_poly.pdbx_seq_one_letter_code
_entity_poly.pdbx_strand_id
1 'polypeptide(L)'
;MSDRDDLTLFDQSTDVEVRTPTLARVLLTLAGAGVLVAIVVIVLATFATAGRPAPATLCNGLSACSDLTVDQVSDLTALALAADSEVLESRFESTLDRILVEATVKLPMGSANPFDESTYFVVDSTPLELPSGTEPYGYYGATGEAGALVGDGALVDDGQFEFVVVRVVRTL
;
A
#
# COMPACT_ATOMS: atom_id res chain seq x y z
N MET A 1 -33.32 85.50 -42.50
CA MET A 1 -33.80 84.60 -43.54
C MET A 1 -32.95 83.31 -43.43
N SER A 2 -33.63 82.29 -43.17
CA SER A 2 -33.33 80.91 -43.30
C SER A 2 -32.38 80.27 -42.30
N ASP A 3 -33.00 79.68 -41.35
CA ASP A 3 -32.56 78.55 -40.52
C ASP A 3 -32.08 77.36 -41.28
N ARG A 4 -31.11 76.76 -40.76
CA ARG A 4 -30.92 75.27 -40.93
C ARG A 4 -30.27 74.66 -39.71
N ASP A 5 -31.10 74.03 -38.98
CA ASP A 5 -30.77 73.08 -37.93
C ASP A 5 -29.90 72.02 -38.43
N ASP A 6 -28.73 71.82 -37.78
CA ASP A 6 -27.86 70.69 -38.01
C ASP A 6 -27.99 69.78 -36.79
N LEU A 7 -28.78 68.74 -36.98
CA LEU A 7 -28.96 67.60 -36.02
C LEU A 7 -27.74 66.71 -36.07
N THR A 8 -26.85 66.93 -35.14
CA THR A 8 -25.77 65.94 -34.88
C THR A 8 -26.32 64.77 -34.11
N LEU A 9 -26.49 63.67 -34.79
CA LEU A 9 -26.78 62.36 -34.23
C LEU A 9 -25.65 61.96 -33.31
N PHE A 10 -25.96 61.83 -32.03
CA PHE A 10 -25.07 61.15 -31.07
C PHE A 10 -25.04 59.67 -31.36
N ASP A 11 -23.91 59.22 -31.90
CA ASP A 11 -23.55 57.82 -31.96
C ASP A 11 -23.01 57.42 -30.58
N GLN A 12 -23.87 56.93 -29.71
CA GLN A 12 -23.51 56.28 -28.47
C GLN A 12 -23.31 54.78 -28.74
N SER A 13 -22.15 54.43 -29.22
CA SER A 13 -21.68 53.04 -29.13
C SER A 13 -21.38 52.77 -27.67
N THR A 14 -22.35 52.22 -26.99
CA THR A 14 -22.18 51.63 -25.65
C THR A 14 -21.39 50.34 -25.81
N ASP A 15 -20.09 50.44 -25.63
CA ASP A 15 -19.24 49.27 -25.35
C ASP A 15 -19.71 48.69 -24.02
N VAL A 16 -20.59 47.69 -24.10
CA VAL A 16 -20.93 46.84 -22.95
C VAL A 16 -19.74 45.94 -22.68
N GLU A 17 -18.79 46.46 -21.91
CA GLU A 17 -17.74 45.66 -21.30
C GLU A 17 -18.39 44.63 -20.38
N VAL A 18 -18.57 43.39 -20.88
CA VAL A 18 -19.07 42.27 -20.09
C VAL A 18 -18.00 41.91 -19.06
N ARG A 19 -18.01 42.64 -17.93
CA ARG A 19 -17.27 42.25 -16.74
C ARG A 19 -17.83 40.92 -16.25
N THR A 20 -17.21 39.82 -16.67
CA THR A 20 -17.45 38.51 -16.04
C THR A 20 -17.21 38.67 -14.54
N PRO A 21 -18.22 38.44 -13.69
CA PRO A 21 -18.09 38.68 -12.29
C PRO A 21 -16.94 37.85 -11.70
N THR A 22 -16.12 38.49 -10.91
CA THR A 22 -14.96 37.91 -10.22
C THR A 22 -15.32 36.59 -9.50
N LEU A 23 -16.55 36.49 -9.03
CA LEU A 23 -17.15 35.29 -8.43
C LEU A 23 -17.17 34.08 -9.38
N ALA A 24 -17.46 34.25 -10.68
CA ALA A 24 -17.48 33.15 -11.63
C ALA A 24 -16.06 32.59 -11.88
N ARG A 25 -15.04 33.45 -11.88
CA ARG A 25 -13.64 33.03 -12.01
C ARG A 25 -13.16 32.30 -10.77
N VAL A 26 -13.53 32.76 -9.57
CA VAL A 26 -13.19 32.09 -8.29
C VAL A 26 -13.87 30.72 -8.21
N LEU A 27 -15.14 30.61 -8.59
CA LEU A 27 -15.85 29.33 -8.62
C LEU A 27 -15.24 28.35 -9.63
N LEU A 28 -14.81 28.82 -10.78
CA LEU A 28 -14.17 27.97 -11.82
C LEU A 28 -12.79 27.45 -11.36
N THR A 29 -12.01 28.29 -10.67
CA THR A 29 -10.72 27.85 -10.10
C THR A 29 -10.89 26.89 -8.95
N LEU A 30 -11.87 27.08 -8.07
CA LEU A 30 -12.18 26.16 -6.98
C LEU A 30 -12.69 24.80 -7.49
N ALA A 31 -13.55 24.81 -8.51
CA ALA A 31 -14.01 23.58 -9.15
C ALA A 31 -12.85 22.81 -9.83
N GLY A 32 -11.96 23.52 -10.52
CA GLY A 32 -10.76 22.91 -11.14
C GLY A 32 -9.80 22.31 -10.10
N ALA A 33 -9.56 23.00 -8.98
CA ALA A 33 -8.72 22.50 -7.89
C ALA A 33 -9.33 21.25 -7.24
N GLY A 34 -10.66 21.24 -7.02
CA GLY A 34 -11.37 20.09 -6.45
C GLY A 34 -11.27 18.84 -7.31
N VAL A 35 -11.41 18.99 -8.64
CA VAL A 35 -11.25 17.87 -9.59
C VAL A 35 -9.82 17.34 -9.58
N LEU A 36 -8.82 18.21 -9.53
CA LEU A 36 -7.41 17.82 -9.52
C LEU A 36 -7.05 17.05 -8.25
N VAL A 37 -7.52 17.49 -7.08
CA VAL A 37 -7.35 16.77 -5.81
C VAL A 37 -8.03 15.39 -5.86
N ALA A 38 -9.26 15.32 -6.39
CA ALA A 38 -9.96 14.04 -6.53
C ALA A 38 -9.20 13.06 -7.43
N ILE A 39 -8.65 13.52 -8.56
CA ILE A 39 -7.84 12.69 -9.46
C ILE A 39 -6.58 12.21 -8.75
N VAL A 40 -5.87 13.08 -8.02
CA VAL A 40 -4.66 12.69 -7.28
C VAL A 40 -4.99 11.64 -6.21
N VAL A 41 -6.08 11.82 -5.46
CA VAL A 41 -6.51 10.84 -4.45
C VAL A 41 -6.87 9.49 -5.09
N ILE A 42 -7.58 9.49 -6.22
CA ILE A 42 -7.91 8.26 -6.94
C ILE A 42 -6.64 7.57 -7.45
N VAL A 43 -5.71 8.33 -8.04
CA VAL A 43 -4.44 7.79 -8.53
C VAL A 43 -3.61 7.22 -7.38
N LEU A 44 -3.47 7.92 -6.26
CA LEU A 44 -2.77 7.41 -5.08
C LEU A 44 -3.45 6.17 -4.50
N ALA A 45 -4.77 6.13 -4.44
CA ALA A 45 -5.52 4.96 -3.99
C ALA A 45 -5.33 3.76 -4.92
N THR A 46 -5.32 3.97 -6.24
CA THR A 46 -5.07 2.89 -7.21
C THR A 46 -3.63 2.38 -7.14
N PHE A 47 -2.63 3.25 -6.92
CA PHE A 47 -1.25 2.81 -6.71
C PHE A 47 -1.08 2.07 -5.38
N ALA A 48 -1.74 2.50 -4.31
CA ALA A 48 -1.70 1.80 -3.01
C ALA A 48 -2.37 0.41 -3.07
N THR A 49 -3.30 0.19 -3.99
CA THR A 49 -3.98 -1.11 -4.17
C THR A 49 -3.40 -1.96 -5.30
N ALA A 50 -2.68 -1.36 -6.26
CA ALA A 50 -2.12 -2.05 -7.42
C ALA A 50 -0.95 -3.00 -7.09
N GLY A 51 -0.34 -2.87 -5.91
CA GLY A 51 0.74 -3.77 -5.45
C GLY A 51 0.28 -4.94 -4.58
N ARG A 52 -1.01 -5.07 -4.30
CA ARG A 52 -1.53 -6.20 -3.52
C ARG A 52 -2.13 -7.22 -4.48
N PRO A 53 -1.51 -8.39 -4.66
CA PRO A 53 -2.13 -9.45 -5.43
C PRO A 53 -3.50 -9.74 -4.80
N ALA A 54 -4.55 -9.69 -5.62
CA ALA A 54 -5.86 -10.11 -5.16
C ALA A 54 -5.76 -11.57 -4.69
N PRO A 55 -6.33 -11.94 -3.53
CA PRO A 55 -6.24 -13.31 -3.01
C PRO A 55 -6.65 -14.40 -4.02
N ALA A 56 -7.48 -14.05 -4.99
CA ALA A 56 -7.89 -14.94 -6.09
C ALA A 56 -6.78 -15.27 -7.10
N THR A 57 -5.67 -14.52 -7.15
CA THR A 57 -4.54 -14.77 -8.06
C THR A 57 -3.39 -15.53 -7.38
N LEU A 58 -3.39 -15.56 -6.05
CA LEU A 58 -2.50 -16.40 -5.27
C LEU A 58 -2.94 -17.86 -5.43
N CYS A 59 -1.97 -18.76 -5.48
CA CYS A 59 -2.27 -20.19 -5.53
C CYS A 59 -3.15 -20.63 -6.72
N ASN A 60 -3.11 -19.92 -7.86
CA ASN A 60 -3.99 -20.18 -9.02
C ASN A 60 -5.51 -20.18 -8.67
N GLY A 61 -5.91 -19.35 -7.71
CA GLY A 61 -7.29 -19.23 -7.26
C GLY A 61 -7.73 -20.28 -6.24
N LEU A 62 -6.81 -21.08 -5.72
CA LEU A 62 -7.08 -22.02 -4.63
C LEU A 62 -7.14 -21.27 -3.29
N SER A 63 -7.95 -21.78 -2.36
CA SER A 63 -8.03 -21.24 -0.99
C SER A 63 -6.84 -21.62 -0.10
N ALA A 64 -5.96 -22.52 -0.55
CA ALA A 64 -4.75 -22.93 0.15
C ALA A 64 -3.68 -23.39 -0.84
N CYS A 65 -2.41 -23.10 -0.54
CA CYS A 65 -1.24 -23.63 -1.24
C CYS A 65 0.02 -23.58 -0.37
N SER A 66 1.10 -24.21 -0.84
CA SER A 66 2.37 -24.33 -0.13
C SER A 66 3.58 -23.77 -0.91
N ASP A 67 3.37 -23.20 -2.10
CA ASP A 67 4.48 -22.81 -2.99
C ASP A 67 4.46 -21.30 -3.23
N LEU A 68 4.61 -20.49 -2.16
CA LEU A 68 4.71 -19.05 -2.27
C LEU A 68 6.11 -18.64 -2.76
N THR A 69 6.15 -17.62 -3.60
CA THR A 69 7.40 -16.95 -3.98
C THR A 69 7.86 -15.98 -2.90
N VAL A 70 9.14 -15.58 -2.94
CA VAL A 70 9.71 -14.57 -2.03
C VAL A 70 8.90 -13.27 -2.05
N ASP A 71 8.51 -12.77 -3.24
CA ASP A 71 7.71 -11.57 -3.38
C ASP A 71 6.32 -11.73 -2.75
N GLN A 72 5.69 -12.88 -2.93
CA GLN A 72 4.39 -13.18 -2.32
C GLN A 72 4.47 -13.24 -0.79
N VAL A 73 5.51 -13.89 -0.24
CA VAL A 73 5.73 -13.90 1.20
C VAL A 73 5.96 -12.48 1.70
N SER A 74 6.83 -11.69 1.05
CA SER A 74 7.11 -10.30 1.40
C SER A 74 5.83 -9.45 1.42
N ASP A 75 5.02 -9.50 0.36
CA ASP A 75 3.76 -8.73 0.25
C ASP A 75 2.71 -9.13 1.30
N LEU A 76 2.60 -10.43 1.58
CA LEU A 76 1.60 -10.95 2.51
C LEU A 76 1.97 -10.73 3.96
N THR A 77 3.27 -10.82 4.29
CA THR A 77 3.77 -10.71 5.66
C THR A 77 4.33 -9.35 6.01
N ALA A 78 4.50 -8.43 5.04
CA ALA A 78 5.18 -7.15 5.19
C ALA A 78 6.65 -7.28 5.66
N LEU A 79 7.31 -8.40 5.31
CA LEU A 79 8.74 -8.57 5.51
C LEU A 79 9.54 -7.91 4.39
N ALA A 80 10.64 -7.26 4.72
CA ALA A 80 11.58 -6.69 3.75
C ALA A 80 12.60 -7.76 3.31
N LEU A 81 12.14 -8.77 2.58
CA LEU A 81 12.97 -9.87 2.11
C LEU A 81 13.87 -9.43 0.95
N ALA A 82 15.13 -9.88 0.96
CA ALA A 82 16.03 -9.68 -0.17
C ALA A 82 15.60 -10.56 -1.36
N ALA A 83 15.83 -10.10 -2.59
CA ALA A 83 15.38 -10.79 -3.81
C ALA A 83 16.04 -12.18 -4.01
N ASP A 84 17.22 -12.39 -3.42
CA ASP A 84 17.97 -13.65 -3.42
C ASP A 84 17.71 -14.53 -2.19
N SER A 85 16.67 -14.20 -1.39
CA SER A 85 16.16 -15.06 -0.34
C SER A 85 15.50 -16.30 -0.95
N GLU A 86 15.44 -17.40 -0.19
CA GLU A 86 14.89 -18.67 -0.62
C GLU A 86 13.74 -19.08 0.32
N VAL A 87 12.54 -19.26 -0.19
CA VAL A 87 11.42 -19.81 0.58
C VAL A 87 11.61 -21.32 0.68
N LEU A 88 11.86 -21.81 1.88
CA LEU A 88 12.04 -23.24 2.15
C LEU A 88 10.72 -23.96 2.36
N GLU A 89 9.84 -23.33 3.14
CA GLU A 89 8.51 -23.82 3.42
C GLU A 89 7.55 -22.64 3.43
N SER A 90 6.37 -22.84 2.89
CA SER A 90 5.30 -21.86 2.99
C SER A 90 3.94 -22.52 3.04
N ARG A 91 3.00 -21.88 3.72
CA ARG A 91 1.60 -22.25 3.77
C ARG A 91 0.75 -21.00 3.68
N PHE A 92 -0.17 -21.04 2.76
CA PHE A 92 -1.18 -20.00 2.58
C PHE A 92 -2.55 -20.61 2.75
N GLU A 93 -3.40 -19.98 3.53
CA GLU A 93 -4.81 -20.31 3.65
C GLU A 93 -5.64 -19.02 3.60
N SER A 94 -6.67 -19.02 2.77
CA SER A 94 -7.60 -17.90 2.65
C SER A 94 -9.03 -18.35 2.94
N THR A 95 -9.70 -17.61 3.81
CA THR A 95 -11.12 -17.71 4.07
C THR A 95 -11.83 -16.43 3.62
N LEU A 96 -13.14 -16.32 3.86
CA LEU A 96 -13.92 -15.12 3.46
C LEU A 96 -13.47 -13.84 4.18
N ASP A 97 -12.89 -13.96 5.36
CA ASP A 97 -12.62 -12.87 6.29
C ASP A 97 -11.13 -12.71 6.64
N ARG A 98 -10.30 -13.71 6.32
CA ARG A 98 -8.89 -13.68 6.71
C ARG A 98 -7.99 -14.49 5.78
N ILE A 99 -6.71 -14.11 5.80
CA ILE A 99 -5.61 -14.83 5.18
C ILE A 99 -4.65 -15.24 6.30
N LEU A 100 -4.26 -16.53 6.33
CA LEU A 100 -3.17 -17.06 7.15
C LEU A 100 -1.99 -17.33 6.25
N VAL A 101 -0.82 -16.85 6.64
CA VAL A 101 0.46 -17.13 5.99
C VAL A 101 1.46 -17.63 7.03
N GLU A 102 2.08 -18.75 6.75
CA GLU A 102 3.22 -19.28 7.48
C GLU A 102 4.34 -19.47 6.49
N ALA A 103 5.55 -19.05 6.84
CA ALA A 103 6.70 -19.22 5.96
C ALA A 103 8.01 -19.36 6.75
N THR A 104 8.91 -20.20 6.22
CA THR A 104 10.31 -20.28 6.61
C THR A 104 11.14 -19.83 5.40
N VAL A 105 11.90 -18.76 5.57
CA VAL A 105 12.66 -18.14 4.50
C VAL A 105 14.14 -18.10 4.89
N LYS A 106 15.00 -18.66 4.06
CA LYS A 106 16.44 -18.54 4.19
C LYS A 106 16.90 -17.20 3.65
N LEU A 107 17.70 -16.50 4.43
CA LEU A 107 18.25 -15.20 4.07
C LEU A 107 19.63 -15.34 3.43
N PRO A 108 19.98 -14.44 2.49
CA PRO A 108 21.37 -14.31 2.04
C PRO A 108 22.27 -13.85 3.20
N MET A 109 23.54 -14.26 3.19
CA MET A 109 24.50 -13.85 4.21
C MET A 109 24.65 -12.34 4.27
N GLY A 110 24.54 -11.78 5.48
CA GLY A 110 24.65 -10.35 5.73
C GLY A 110 23.42 -9.54 5.33
N SER A 111 22.27 -10.17 5.19
CA SER A 111 21.00 -9.49 5.01
C SER A 111 20.70 -8.57 6.17
N ALA A 112 20.03 -7.45 5.88
CA ALA A 112 19.44 -6.62 6.93
C ALA A 112 18.29 -7.36 7.61
N ASN A 113 17.96 -6.96 8.84
CA ASN A 113 16.78 -7.48 9.53
C ASN A 113 15.52 -7.25 8.66
N PRO A 114 14.80 -8.30 8.25
CA PRO A 114 13.64 -8.17 7.37
C PRO A 114 12.37 -7.70 8.07
N PHE A 115 12.35 -7.65 9.41
CA PHE A 115 11.20 -7.16 10.16
C PHE A 115 11.20 -5.62 10.18
N ASP A 116 10.25 -5.03 9.46
CA ASP A 116 10.07 -3.57 9.42
C ASP A 116 9.53 -3.07 10.77
N GLU A 117 10.24 -2.15 11.40
CA GLU A 117 9.88 -1.55 12.70
C GLU A 117 8.52 -0.82 12.68
N SER A 118 8.01 -0.44 11.51
CA SER A 118 6.67 0.15 11.38
C SER A 118 5.54 -0.88 11.53
N THR A 119 5.83 -2.14 11.30
CA THR A 119 4.86 -3.25 11.31
C THR A 119 5.11 -4.22 12.45
N TYR A 120 6.39 -4.46 12.76
CA TYR A 120 6.82 -5.43 13.76
C TYR A 120 7.51 -4.77 14.94
N PHE A 121 7.35 -5.34 16.11
CA PHE A 121 8.03 -4.93 17.35
C PHE A 121 8.71 -6.12 18.02
N VAL A 122 9.79 -5.88 18.70
CA VAL A 122 10.55 -6.92 19.42
C VAL A 122 9.75 -7.43 20.61
N VAL A 123 9.70 -8.75 20.78
CA VAL A 123 9.08 -9.47 21.92
C VAL A 123 10.07 -10.41 22.57
N ASP A 124 9.77 -10.86 23.78
CA ASP A 124 10.67 -11.74 24.53
C ASP A 124 10.59 -13.21 24.07
N SER A 125 9.47 -13.60 23.46
CA SER A 125 9.22 -14.97 23.00
C SER A 125 8.11 -15.01 21.95
N THR A 126 8.03 -16.10 21.20
CA THR A 126 6.99 -16.37 20.22
C THR A 126 6.44 -17.79 20.38
N PRO A 127 5.16 -18.04 20.05
CA PRO A 127 4.60 -19.40 20.00
C PRO A 127 4.97 -20.19 18.74
N LEU A 128 5.85 -19.64 17.89
CA LEU A 128 6.26 -20.31 16.65
C LEU A 128 7.06 -21.59 16.94
N GLU A 129 6.78 -22.63 16.17
CA GLU A 129 7.63 -23.82 16.10
C GLU A 129 8.84 -23.50 15.23
N LEU A 130 10.02 -23.52 15.83
CA LEU A 130 11.27 -23.24 15.12
C LEU A 130 11.86 -24.52 14.54
N PRO A 131 12.58 -24.43 13.41
CA PRO A 131 13.30 -25.58 12.83
C PRO A 131 14.26 -26.21 13.86
N SER A 132 14.38 -27.53 13.84
CA SER A 132 15.27 -28.25 14.76
C SER A 132 16.73 -27.88 14.49
N GLY A 133 17.47 -27.58 15.57
CA GLY A 133 18.90 -27.25 15.50
C GLY A 133 19.19 -25.79 15.19
N THR A 134 18.16 -24.91 15.21
CA THR A 134 18.34 -23.46 15.08
C THR A 134 18.32 -22.76 16.44
N GLU A 135 19.06 -21.67 16.53
CA GLU A 135 19.06 -20.79 17.72
C GLU A 135 18.39 -19.44 17.38
N PRO A 136 17.31 -19.08 18.08
CA PRO A 136 16.69 -17.78 17.85
C PRO A 136 17.52 -16.66 18.46
N TYR A 137 17.71 -15.57 17.72
CA TYR A 137 18.38 -14.36 18.23
C TYR A 137 17.49 -13.11 18.16
N GLY A 138 16.27 -13.25 17.67
CA GLY A 138 15.25 -12.21 17.69
C GLY A 138 13.85 -12.75 17.56
N TYR A 139 12.93 -12.23 18.36
CA TYR A 139 11.51 -12.52 18.28
C TYR A 139 10.73 -11.24 17.97
N TYR A 140 9.71 -11.35 17.14
CA TYR A 140 8.95 -10.23 16.63
C TYR A 140 7.46 -10.53 16.70
N GLY A 141 6.70 -9.54 17.11
CA GLY A 141 5.24 -9.56 17.08
C GLY A 141 4.71 -8.49 16.13
N ALA A 142 3.59 -8.75 15.49
CA ALA A 142 2.83 -7.75 14.76
C ALA A 142 1.43 -7.66 15.34
N THR A 143 1.00 -6.43 15.69
CA THR A 143 -0.38 -6.16 16.10
C THR A 143 -0.92 -5.02 15.27
N GLY A 144 -1.97 -5.27 14.51
CA GLY A 144 -2.57 -4.27 13.65
C GLY A 144 -3.94 -3.81 14.12
N GLU A 145 -4.30 -2.60 13.70
CA GLU A 145 -5.69 -2.15 13.73
C GLU A 145 -6.51 -2.87 12.66
N ALA A 146 -7.84 -2.73 12.68
CA ALA A 146 -8.77 -3.45 11.79
C ALA A 146 -8.31 -3.46 10.31
N GLY A 147 -8.15 -4.65 9.73
CA GLY A 147 -7.58 -4.89 8.39
C GLY A 147 -6.07 -5.03 8.36
N ALA A 148 -5.40 -4.99 9.50
CA ALA A 148 -3.97 -5.06 9.63
C ALA A 148 -3.49 -6.49 9.91
N LEU A 149 -2.18 -6.63 9.79
CA LEU A 149 -1.43 -7.84 9.99
C LEU A 149 -1.27 -8.09 11.50
N VAL A 150 -1.62 -9.30 11.94
CA VAL A 150 -1.38 -9.78 13.31
C VAL A 150 -0.58 -11.05 13.22
N GLY A 151 0.50 -11.18 13.99
CA GLY A 151 1.27 -12.39 13.92
C GLY A 151 2.56 -12.37 14.72
N ASP A 152 3.32 -13.42 14.53
CA ASP A 152 4.57 -13.71 15.19
C ASP A 152 5.68 -13.99 14.17
N GLY A 153 6.90 -13.59 14.50
CA GLY A 153 8.09 -13.84 13.71
C GLY A 153 9.31 -14.16 14.57
N ALA A 154 10.26 -14.84 14.00
CA ALA A 154 11.55 -15.10 14.62
C ALA A 154 12.69 -15.02 13.59
N LEU A 155 13.83 -14.47 14.01
CA LEU A 155 15.09 -14.62 13.34
C LEU A 155 15.86 -15.76 14.02
N VAL A 156 16.29 -16.73 13.25
CA VAL A 156 16.98 -17.91 13.75
C VAL A 156 18.25 -18.16 12.94
N ASP A 157 19.24 -18.78 13.56
CA ASP A 157 20.52 -19.17 12.96
C ASP A 157 20.76 -20.67 13.21
N ASP A 158 21.24 -21.40 12.20
CA ASP A 158 21.67 -22.80 12.31
C ASP A 158 23.20 -22.95 12.35
N GLY A 159 23.95 -21.85 12.45
CA GLY A 159 25.39 -21.77 12.42
C GLY A 159 26.00 -21.68 11.01
N GLN A 160 25.18 -21.72 9.97
CA GLN A 160 25.59 -21.54 8.56
C GLN A 160 24.74 -20.46 7.86
N PHE A 161 23.46 -20.41 8.16
CA PHE A 161 22.50 -19.52 7.49
C PHE A 161 21.55 -18.89 8.48
N GLU A 162 21.10 -17.70 8.13
CA GLU A 162 20.02 -17.00 8.83
C GLU A 162 18.69 -17.32 8.18
N PHE A 163 17.66 -17.51 9.01
CA PHE A 163 16.29 -17.78 8.56
C PHE A 163 15.31 -16.86 9.23
N VAL A 164 14.23 -16.56 8.51
CA VAL A 164 13.02 -15.98 9.06
C VAL A 164 11.96 -17.06 9.17
N VAL A 165 11.39 -17.21 10.35
CA VAL A 165 10.17 -18.00 10.54
C VAL A 165 9.07 -17.02 10.88
N VAL A 166 7.96 -17.05 10.14
CA VAL A 166 6.86 -16.10 10.31
C VAL A 166 5.50 -16.79 10.17
N ARG A 167 4.57 -16.39 11.04
CA ARG A 167 3.16 -16.74 10.95
C ARG A 167 2.34 -15.48 11.12
N VAL A 168 1.57 -15.11 10.13
CA VAL A 168 0.73 -13.91 10.16
C VAL A 168 -0.69 -14.21 9.73
N VAL A 169 -1.63 -13.47 10.32
CA VAL A 169 -3.03 -13.41 9.93
C VAL A 169 -3.33 -12.01 9.47
N ARG A 170 -3.87 -11.87 8.29
CA ARG A 170 -4.36 -10.60 7.75
C ARG A 170 -5.88 -10.69 7.62
N THR A 171 -6.60 -9.75 8.21
CA THR A 171 -8.05 -9.60 8.00
C THR A 171 -8.32 -8.91 6.67
N LEU A 172 -9.30 -9.38 5.90
CA LEU A 172 -9.68 -8.89 4.57
C LEU A 172 -10.71 -7.76 4.64
#